data_57ff479110cd75de8038df261f9c1d5c
#
_entry.id   57ff479110cd75de8038df261f9c1d5c
#
_cell.length_a   1.000
_cell.length_b   1.000
_cell.length_c   1.000
_cell.angle_alpha   90.00
_cell.angle_beta   90.00
_cell.angle_gamma   90.00
#
_symmetry.space_group_name_H-M   'P 1'
#
loop_
_entity.id
_entity.type
_entity.pdbx_description
1 polymer ?
#
loop_
_entity_poly.entity_id
_entity_poly.type
_entity_poly.pdbx_seq_one_letter_code
_entity_poly.pdbx_strand_id
1 'polypeptide(L)'
;MERSSVEKAAATPNPTPGENKNKNTTSNSKKQRPGPCGWLREHRVSLLTRHKRRLVEVPYTATIADTANALQANCVSAMVVAAPPGRWIGAGGTMILESDPATGAVRKHYIGMVTMLDILVHIAEAGVKGGGKWEEMDLNQSMMVPVSSVIGHSLEGLSLWTLNPNTSIMDCMETFSKGVHRALVPIGSQTDNSLPVELVESSPGYKMVTQMDVIRFLQESSHELKDILSSSIQALDAINENVFAVAKNTKVDEVIKTMRAASLTAVPVVDADGVELLQDGRGKRVVETFSASDLRDCPMAQLQSWLGLTVTEFKEKVGALKATLTPEGGTAISDVQQSPKLITSFPENSLKEVTEMVVVNHVHRVWVVDRQSLLLGLVSLTDILRAVRESALKMDQDMQGIVSQ
;
A
#
# COMPACT_ATOMS: atom_id res chain seq x y z
N MET A 1 44.78 67.87 -14.32
CA MET A 1 46.27 67.76 -14.37
C MET A 1 46.52 66.37 -14.83
N GLU A 2 46.85 66.33 -16.03
CA GLU A 2 48.01 65.92 -16.80
C GLU A 2 48.02 64.38 -16.99
N ARG A 3 47.70 63.91 -18.19
CA ARG A 3 48.60 63.73 -19.37
C ARG A 3 49.74 62.82 -19.02
N SER A 4 50.12 61.75 -19.75
CA SER A 4 50.48 61.74 -21.19
C SER A 4 50.77 60.24 -21.50
N SER A 5 50.25 59.66 -22.61
CA SER A 5 50.88 59.57 -23.94
C SER A 5 51.89 58.43 -24.10
N VAL A 6 51.56 57.51 -25.02
CA VAL A 6 52.21 57.17 -26.30
C VAL A 6 53.44 56.29 -26.17
N GLU A 7 53.65 55.13 -26.87
CA GLU A 7 53.95 54.95 -28.30
C GLU A 7 54.05 53.41 -28.63
N LYS A 8 53.44 52.94 -29.60
CA LYS A 8 53.79 52.39 -30.92
C LYS A 8 55.15 51.73 -31.12
N ALA A 9 55.10 50.47 -31.60
CA ALA A 9 55.86 49.92 -32.74
C ALA A 9 55.44 48.44 -32.93
N ALA A 10 54.86 47.97 -33.93
CA ALA A 10 55.07 47.80 -35.39
C ALA A 10 55.92 46.54 -35.72
N ALA A 11 55.27 45.65 -36.51
CA ALA A 11 55.75 44.88 -37.67
C ALA A 11 56.14 43.41 -37.49
N THR A 12 55.27 42.47 -37.84
CA THR A 12 55.22 41.47 -38.95
C THR A 12 56.41 40.53 -39.19
N PRO A 13 56.29 39.38 -39.96
CA PRO A 13 55.13 38.53 -40.27
C PRO A 13 55.45 37.00 -40.20
N ASN A 14 54.38 36.20 -40.39
CA ASN A 14 54.17 34.80 -40.80
C ASN A 14 55.37 33.86 -41.10
N PRO A 15 55.17 32.47 -40.97
CA PRO A 15 54.36 31.73 -41.90
C PRO A 15 53.50 30.59 -41.31
N THR A 16 52.38 30.35 -41.94
CA THR A 16 51.63 29.07 -41.96
C THR A 16 52.45 27.99 -42.68
N PRO A 17 52.36 26.69 -42.33
CA PRO A 17 51.34 25.84 -42.89
C PRO A 17 50.89 24.66 -42.00
N GLY A 18 49.75 24.05 -42.32
CA GLY A 18 49.44 22.70 -41.86
C GLY A 18 47.97 22.53 -41.47
N GLU A 19 47.13 22.40 -42.47
CA GLU A 19 45.78 21.80 -42.33
C GLU A 19 45.90 20.39 -41.75
N ASN A 20 45.42 20.20 -40.53
CA ASN A 20 45.11 18.88 -40.00
C ASN A 20 43.61 18.82 -39.75
N LYS A 21 42.88 18.32 -40.75
CA LYS A 21 41.45 18.01 -40.63
C LYS A 21 41.25 16.82 -39.71
N ASN A 22 41.22 17.07 -38.41
CA ASN A 22 40.73 16.10 -37.46
C ASN A 22 39.21 16.18 -37.47
N LYS A 23 38.59 15.29 -38.29
CA LYS A 23 37.18 15.00 -38.21
C LYS A 23 36.85 14.38 -36.83
N ASN A 24 36.56 15.22 -35.86
CA ASN A 24 35.85 14.78 -34.67
C ASN A 24 34.44 14.40 -35.12
N THR A 25 34.26 13.14 -35.47
CA THR A 25 32.96 12.48 -35.51
C THR A 25 32.49 12.41 -34.08
N THR A 26 31.79 13.44 -33.64
CA THR A 26 30.89 13.35 -32.48
C THR A 26 29.80 12.36 -32.88
N SER A 27 30.03 11.10 -32.49
CA SER A 27 28.98 10.10 -32.48
C SER A 27 27.96 10.56 -31.44
N ASN A 28 26.92 11.21 -31.93
CA ASN A 28 25.68 11.44 -31.21
C ASN A 28 25.09 10.04 -30.91
N SER A 29 25.58 9.35 -29.91
CA SER A 29 24.93 8.19 -29.35
C SER A 29 23.63 8.73 -28.75
N LYS A 30 22.53 8.63 -29.51
CA LYS A 30 21.17 8.76 -28.96
C LYS A 30 21.15 7.82 -27.75
N LYS A 31 21.17 8.35 -26.52
CA LYS A 31 20.91 7.57 -25.33
C LYS A 31 19.57 6.86 -25.56
N GLN A 32 19.64 5.58 -25.82
CA GLN A 32 18.46 4.74 -25.98
C GLN A 32 17.70 4.87 -24.67
N ARG A 33 16.40 5.19 -24.74
CA ARG A 33 15.58 5.28 -23.52
C ARG A 33 15.63 3.93 -22.83
N PRO A 34 15.82 3.90 -21.50
CA PRO A 34 15.80 2.65 -20.75
C PRO A 34 14.43 1.98 -20.96
N GLY A 35 14.44 0.66 -21.14
CA GLY A 35 13.20 -0.13 -21.17
C GLY A 35 12.46 -0.05 -19.82
N PRO A 36 11.25 -0.64 -19.72
CA PRO A 36 10.43 -0.60 -18.50
C PRO A 36 11.18 -0.96 -17.21
N CYS A 37 12.01 -2.00 -17.26
CA CYS A 37 12.82 -2.44 -16.14
C CYS A 37 13.87 -1.39 -15.73
N GLY A 38 14.61 -0.83 -16.68
CA GLY A 38 15.58 0.23 -16.45
C GLY A 38 14.94 1.47 -15.87
N TRP A 39 13.80 1.88 -16.41
CA TRP A 39 13.02 3.00 -15.92
C TRP A 39 12.58 2.80 -14.46
N LEU A 40 12.05 1.63 -14.08
CA LEU A 40 11.65 1.31 -12.72
C LEU A 40 12.85 1.28 -11.75
N ARG A 41 14.04 0.88 -12.23
CA ARG A 41 15.27 0.88 -11.45
C ARG A 41 15.86 2.29 -11.22
N GLU A 42 15.62 3.23 -12.11
CA GLU A 42 16.08 4.63 -11.97
C GLU A 42 15.27 5.40 -10.93
N HIS A 43 13.99 5.07 -10.75
CA HIS A 43 13.10 5.76 -9.81
C HIS A 43 13.21 5.19 -8.39
N ARG A 44 13.14 6.08 -7.39
CA ARG A 44 13.38 5.77 -5.97
C ARG A 44 12.13 5.88 -5.12
N VAL A 45 12.05 5.08 -4.06
CA VAL A 45 10.95 5.10 -3.07
C VAL A 45 10.76 6.49 -2.46
N SER A 46 11.82 7.30 -2.35
CA SER A 46 11.72 8.69 -1.88
C SER A 46 10.74 9.54 -2.69
N LEU A 47 10.49 9.22 -3.97
CA LEU A 47 9.47 9.90 -4.79
C LEU A 47 8.07 9.70 -4.22
N LEU A 48 7.76 8.49 -3.75
CA LEU A 48 6.45 8.13 -3.19
C LEU A 48 6.19 8.83 -1.85
N THR A 49 7.23 9.32 -1.18
CA THR A 49 7.09 9.95 0.14
C THR A 49 6.89 11.46 0.09
N ARG A 50 7.13 12.12 -1.04
CA ARG A 50 7.17 13.59 -1.16
C ARG A 50 5.88 14.28 -0.67
N HIS A 51 4.72 13.75 -1.05
CA HIS A 51 3.41 14.33 -0.73
C HIS A 51 2.65 13.55 0.36
N LYS A 52 3.35 12.62 1.04
CA LYS A 52 2.73 11.86 2.11
C LYS A 52 2.53 12.70 3.36
N ARG A 53 1.35 12.56 3.97
CA ARG A 53 1.06 13.14 5.27
C ARG A 53 1.99 12.56 6.35
N ARG A 54 2.01 13.23 7.50
CA ARG A 54 2.72 12.71 8.69
C ARG A 54 2.18 11.34 9.07
N LEU A 55 3.07 10.46 9.52
CA LEU A 55 2.71 9.14 10.03
C LEU A 55 1.77 9.29 11.23
N VAL A 56 0.68 8.53 11.24
CA VAL A 56 -0.25 8.44 12.37
C VAL A 56 0.22 7.30 13.26
N GLU A 57 0.42 7.62 14.54
CA GLU A 57 0.96 6.68 15.53
C GLU A 57 0.15 6.76 16.82
N VAL A 58 0.12 5.66 17.57
CA VAL A 58 -0.44 5.60 18.92
C VAL A 58 0.60 5.06 19.91
N PRO A 59 0.60 5.50 21.18
CA PRO A 59 1.46 4.90 22.18
C PRO A 59 1.00 3.45 22.50
N TYR A 60 1.94 2.59 22.88
CA TYR A 60 1.65 1.18 23.22
C TYR A 60 0.62 1.00 24.34
N THR A 61 0.46 2.02 25.19
CA THR A 61 -0.50 2.07 26.29
C THR A 61 -1.87 2.60 25.90
N ALA A 62 -2.06 3.13 24.67
CA ALA A 62 -3.36 3.57 24.21
C ALA A 62 -4.35 2.40 24.26
N THR A 63 -5.60 2.67 24.60
CA THR A 63 -6.63 1.64 24.59
C THR A 63 -7.02 1.25 23.15
N ILE A 64 -7.61 0.08 23.01
CA ILE A 64 -8.18 -0.32 21.71
C ILE A 64 -9.26 0.68 21.28
N ALA A 65 -10.07 1.21 22.20
CA ALA A 65 -11.07 2.23 21.93
C ALA A 65 -10.45 3.52 21.39
N ASP A 66 -9.40 4.05 22.03
CA ASP A 66 -8.68 5.23 21.56
C ASP A 66 -8.08 5.01 20.17
N THR A 67 -7.54 3.81 19.96
CA THR A 67 -6.94 3.42 18.69
C THR A 67 -7.97 3.31 17.57
N ALA A 68 -9.14 2.70 17.83
CA ALA A 68 -10.23 2.62 16.88
C ALA A 68 -10.75 4.02 16.48
N ASN A 69 -10.95 4.89 17.47
CA ASN A 69 -11.33 6.28 17.24
C ASN A 69 -10.27 7.04 16.43
N ALA A 70 -8.98 6.81 16.72
CA ALA A 70 -7.90 7.45 15.97
C ALA A 70 -7.82 6.96 14.52
N LEU A 71 -8.05 5.67 14.24
CA LEU A 71 -8.15 5.12 12.88
C LEU A 71 -9.27 5.80 12.11
N GLN A 72 -10.47 5.94 12.73
CA GLN A 72 -11.62 6.60 12.11
C GLN A 72 -11.36 8.10 11.88
N ALA A 73 -10.93 8.83 12.91
CA ALA A 73 -10.71 10.28 12.84
C ALA A 73 -9.63 10.68 11.82
N ASN A 74 -8.63 9.82 11.63
CA ASN A 74 -7.57 10.05 10.63
C ASN A 74 -7.87 9.43 9.26
N CYS A 75 -9.01 8.78 9.09
CA CYS A 75 -9.37 8.05 7.85
C CYS A 75 -8.25 7.10 7.38
N VAL A 76 -7.59 6.38 8.31
CA VAL A 76 -6.54 5.40 8.00
C VAL A 76 -7.00 4.00 8.32
N SER A 77 -6.50 3.02 7.57
CA SER A 77 -6.78 1.59 7.80
C SER A 77 -5.77 0.90 8.72
N ALA A 78 -4.64 1.57 9.01
CA ALA A 78 -3.61 1.06 9.90
C ALA A 78 -2.83 2.20 10.55
N MET A 79 -2.33 1.97 11.77
CA MET A 79 -1.46 2.87 12.51
C MET A 79 -0.30 2.09 13.12
N VAL A 80 0.84 2.75 13.29
CA VAL A 80 1.98 2.17 13.99
C VAL A 80 1.85 2.39 15.49
N VAL A 81 2.29 1.41 16.25
CA VAL A 81 2.29 1.45 17.73
C VAL A 81 3.69 1.81 18.20
N ALA A 82 3.80 2.98 18.84
CA ALA A 82 5.06 3.47 19.36
C ALA A 82 5.52 2.62 20.54
N ALA A 83 6.82 2.30 20.54
CA ALA A 83 7.47 1.60 21.63
C ALA A 83 7.39 2.40 22.95
N PRO A 84 7.45 1.73 24.12
CA PRO A 84 7.64 2.43 25.39
C PRO A 84 8.94 3.25 25.35
N PRO A 85 9.00 4.39 26.05
CA PRO A 85 10.24 5.15 26.16
C PRO A 85 11.32 4.34 26.87
N GLY A 86 12.57 4.48 26.46
CA GLY A 86 13.69 3.81 27.10
C GLY A 86 14.78 3.35 26.13
N ARG A 87 15.67 2.49 26.62
CA ARG A 87 16.73 1.88 25.83
C ARG A 87 16.24 0.56 25.24
N TRP A 88 16.38 0.41 23.94
CA TRP A 88 15.96 -0.78 23.21
C TRP A 88 17.15 -1.53 22.64
N ILE A 89 17.03 -2.84 22.58
CA ILE A 89 17.95 -3.70 21.87
C ILE A 89 17.33 -4.00 20.51
N GLY A 90 17.95 -3.52 19.43
CA GLY A 90 17.53 -3.80 18.07
C GLY A 90 17.82 -5.24 17.64
N ALA A 91 17.32 -5.65 16.47
CA ALA A 91 17.43 -7.00 15.89
C ALA A 91 18.87 -7.38 15.61
N GLY A 92 19.87 -6.99 16.05
CA GLY A 92 21.29 -7.36 15.96
C GLY A 92 22.02 -7.31 17.29
N GLY A 93 21.28 -7.10 18.41
CA GLY A 93 21.86 -6.94 19.72
C GLY A 93 22.45 -5.55 19.97
N THR A 94 22.25 -4.60 19.05
CA THR A 94 22.73 -3.23 19.15
C THR A 94 21.80 -2.42 20.06
N MET A 95 22.37 -1.69 21.01
CA MET A 95 21.60 -0.80 21.88
C MET A 95 21.17 0.44 21.10
N ILE A 96 19.85 0.66 21.01
CA ILE A 96 19.28 1.83 20.36
C ILE A 96 19.00 2.90 21.41
N LEU A 97 19.56 4.10 21.20
CA LEU A 97 19.36 5.25 22.08
C LEU A 97 18.15 6.06 21.62
N GLU A 98 17.39 6.61 22.58
CA GLU A 98 16.22 7.48 22.30
C GLU A 98 16.58 8.75 21.52
N SER A 99 17.78 9.24 21.67
CA SER A 99 18.25 10.44 20.99
C SER A 99 19.60 10.22 20.33
N ASP A 100 19.78 10.88 19.22
CA ASP A 100 21.06 10.95 18.53
C ASP A 100 22.03 11.81 19.37
N PRO A 101 23.20 11.27 19.79
CA PRO A 101 24.14 12.00 20.62
C PRO A 101 24.71 13.27 19.94
N ALA A 102 24.77 13.28 18.60
CA ALA A 102 25.36 14.37 17.83
C ALA A 102 24.34 15.48 17.52
N THR A 103 23.07 15.12 17.27
CA THR A 103 22.04 16.08 16.82
C THR A 103 20.98 16.36 17.89
N GLY A 104 20.91 15.56 18.95
CA GLY A 104 19.83 15.60 19.95
C GLY A 104 18.47 15.20 19.41
N ALA A 105 18.37 14.74 18.17
CA ALA A 105 17.10 14.34 17.56
C ALA A 105 16.56 13.09 18.27
N VAL A 106 15.29 13.17 18.71
CA VAL A 106 14.60 12.03 19.32
C VAL A 106 14.27 11.01 18.24
N ARG A 107 14.73 9.78 18.43
CA ARG A 107 14.48 8.67 17.52
C ARG A 107 13.19 7.97 17.92
N LYS A 108 12.43 7.56 16.93
CA LYS A 108 11.14 6.87 17.13
C LYS A 108 11.32 5.38 16.84
N HIS A 109 10.77 4.58 17.73
CA HIS A 109 10.71 3.14 17.61
C HIS A 109 9.27 2.68 17.63
N TYR A 110 8.97 1.64 16.87
CA TYR A 110 7.65 1.05 16.79
C TYR A 110 7.72 -0.44 17.10
N ILE A 111 6.76 -0.96 17.85
CA ILE A 111 6.69 -2.37 18.24
C ILE A 111 5.81 -3.19 17.32
N GLY A 112 5.03 -2.55 16.47
CA GLY A 112 4.14 -3.21 15.54
C GLY A 112 3.21 -2.22 14.87
N MET A 113 2.24 -2.77 14.14
CA MET A 113 1.18 -2.03 13.50
C MET A 113 -0.16 -2.62 13.93
N VAL A 114 -1.18 -1.79 14.02
CA VAL A 114 -2.55 -2.19 14.30
C VAL A 114 -3.45 -1.74 13.16
N THR A 115 -4.32 -2.63 12.74
CA THR A 115 -5.35 -2.38 11.73
C THR A 115 -6.75 -2.48 12.34
N MET A 116 -7.75 -2.01 11.63
CA MET A 116 -9.14 -2.24 12.07
C MET A 116 -9.45 -3.74 12.17
N LEU A 117 -8.86 -4.58 11.33
CA LEU A 117 -9.08 -6.02 11.39
C LEU A 117 -8.56 -6.62 12.71
N ASP A 118 -7.41 -6.17 13.23
CA ASP A 118 -6.88 -6.65 14.52
C ASP A 118 -7.87 -6.35 15.66
N ILE A 119 -8.45 -5.14 15.66
CA ILE A 119 -9.46 -4.73 16.65
C ILE A 119 -10.70 -5.59 16.55
N LEU A 120 -11.19 -5.85 15.34
CA LEU A 120 -12.40 -6.64 15.13
C LEU A 120 -12.23 -8.10 15.49
N VAL A 121 -11.05 -8.65 15.19
CA VAL A 121 -10.68 -10.00 15.61
C VAL A 121 -10.68 -10.09 17.14
N HIS A 122 -10.11 -9.11 17.83
CA HIS A 122 -10.12 -9.07 19.29
C HIS A 122 -11.56 -9.05 19.85
N ILE A 123 -12.43 -8.21 19.29
CA ILE A 123 -13.84 -8.15 19.68
C ILE A 123 -14.53 -9.49 19.42
N ALA A 124 -14.34 -10.07 18.21
CA ALA A 124 -14.97 -11.34 17.84
C ALA A 124 -14.51 -12.50 18.76
N GLU A 125 -13.26 -12.51 19.20
CA GLU A 125 -12.76 -13.51 20.16
C GLU A 125 -13.29 -13.31 21.57
N ALA A 126 -13.42 -12.06 22.01
CA ALA A 126 -13.99 -11.75 23.32
C ALA A 126 -15.45 -12.24 23.41
N GLY A 127 -16.26 -12.07 22.36
CA GLY A 127 -17.62 -12.58 22.28
C GLY A 127 -17.71 -14.10 22.38
N VAL A 128 -16.78 -14.83 21.77
CA VAL A 128 -16.73 -16.31 21.89
C VAL A 128 -16.42 -16.74 23.32
N LYS A 129 -15.50 -16.10 24.00
CA LYS A 129 -15.16 -16.38 25.40
C LYS A 129 -16.34 -16.11 26.33
N GLY A 130 -17.22 -15.14 25.99
CA GLY A 130 -18.48 -14.84 26.66
C GLY A 130 -19.65 -15.79 26.33
N GLY A 131 -19.41 -16.93 25.67
CA GLY A 131 -20.46 -17.92 25.37
C GLY A 131 -21.25 -17.62 24.10
N GLY A 132 -20.77 -16.72 23.22
CA GLY A 132 -21.37 -16.41 21.91
C GLY A 132 -22.58 -15.49 21.96
N LYS A 133 -22.92 -14.96 23.11
CA LYS A 133 -24.03 -14.00 23.27
C LYS A 133 -23.45 -12.58 23.25
N TRP A 134 -23.49 -11.94 22.10
CA TRP A 134 -22.99 -10.57 21.90
C TRP A 134 -23.66 -9.55 22.81
N GLU A 135 -24.93 -9.79 23.16
CA GLU A 135 -25.76 -8.92 24.02
C GLU A 135 -25.28 -8.90 25.48
N GLU A 136 -24.63 -9.99 25.94
CA GLU A 136 -24.14 -10.14 27.31
C GLU A 136 -22.66 -9.70 27.48
N MET A 137 -21.96 -9.38 26.36
CA MET A 137 -20.56 -8.99 26.39
C MET A 137 -20.41 -7.52 26.81
N ASP A 138 -19.55 -7.25 27.79
CA ASP A 138 -19.12 -5.87 28.09
C ASP A 138 -18.04 -5.43 27.07
N LEU A 139 -18.50 -4.86 25.95
CA LEU A 139 -17.62 -4.33 24.91
C LEU A 139 -16.70 -3.23 25.47
N ASN A 140 -17.21 -2.40 26.41
CA ASN A 140 -16.40 -1.33 26.98
C ASN A 140 -15.18 -1.90 27.70
N GLN A 141 -15.36 -2.93 28.53
CA GLN A 141 -14.25 -3.59 29.20
C GLN A 141 -13.25 -4.20 28.21
N SER A 142 -13.75 -4.86 27.16
CA SER A 142 -12.92 -5.45 26.12
C SER A 142 -12.11 -4.40 25.34
N MET A 143 -12.65 -3.20 25.16
CA MET A 143 -12.00 -2.11 24.44
C MET A 143 -11.03 -1.27 25.29
N MET A 144 -11.01 -1.46 26.61
CA MET A 144 -10.13 -0.73 27.53
C MET A 144 -8.72 -1.35 27.68
N VAL A 145 -8.48 -2.50 27.05
CA VAL A 145 -7.14 -3.11 27.09
C VAL A 145 -6.15 -2.35 26.21
N PRO A 146 -4.85 -2.38 26.51
CA PRO A 146 -3.83 -1.70 25.72
C PRO A 146 -3.77 -2.24 24.28
N VAL A 147 -3.58 -1.35 23.31
CA VAL A 147 -3.46 -1.71 21.88
C VAL A 147 -2.30 -2.67 21.60
N SER A 148 -1.26 -2.65 22.43
CA SER A 148 -0.15 -3.60 22.32
C SER A 148 -0.57 -5.07 22.45
N SER A 149 -1.72 -5.36 23.09
CA SER A 149 -2.22 -6.72 23.25
C SER A 149 -2.84 -7.31 21.98
N VAL A 150 -3.18 -6.48 20.99
CA VAL A 150 -3.80 -6.91 19.74
C VAL A 150 -2.85 -6.90 18.54
N ILE A 151 -1.61 -6.43 18.72
CA ILE A 151 -0.58 -6.53 17.68
C ILE A 151 -0.39 -8.00 17.31
N GLY A 152 -0.53 -8.31 16.02
CA GLY A 152 -0.36 -9.67 15.52
C GLY A 152 -1.61 -10.52 15.50
N HIS A 153 -2.79 -9.98 15.80
CA HIS A 153 -4.05 -10.66 15.52
C HIS A 153 -4.29 -10.81 14.02
N SER A 154 -3.73 -9.92 13.20
CA SER A 154 -3.55 -10.10 11.77
C SER A 154 -2.06 -10.23 11.42
N LEU A 155 -1.73 -10.94 10.34
CA LEU A 155 -0.33 -11.08 9.88
C LEU A 155 0.30 -9.74 9.53
N GLU A 156 -0.51 -8.78 9.09
CA GLU A 156 -0.07 -7.45 8.71
C GLU A 156 0.49 -6.65 9.91
N GLY A 157 -0.08 -6.86 11.10
CA GLY A 157 0.34 -6.19 12.33
C GLY A 157 1.70 -6.66 12.87
N LEU A 158 2.13 -7.88 12.51
CA LEU A 158 3.38 -8.47 13.01
C LEU A 158 4.64 -7.92 12.34
N SER A 159 4.54 -7.44 11.11
CA SER A 159 5.71 -7.13 10.28
C SER A 159 5.78 -5.64 9.98
N LEU A 160 6.69 -4.94 10.66
CA LEU A 160 7.08 -3.58 10.30
C LEU A 160 8.22 -3.63 9.28
N TRP A 161 7.86 -3.52 8.02
CA TRP A 161 8.84 -3.40 6.95
C TRP A 161 9.37 -1.98 6.86
N THR A 162 10.68 -1.84 6.74
CA THR A 162 11.35 -0.56 6.50
C THR A 162 12.04 -0.61 5.15
N LEU A 163 11.82 0.40 4.33
CA LEU A 163 12.47 0.58 3.03
C LEU A 163 13.41 1.78 3.08
N ASN A 164 14.61 1.60 2.55
CA ASN A 164 15.52 2.72 2.35
C ASN A 164 14.93 3.71 1.33
N PRO A 165 14.98 5.03 1.55
CA PRO A 165 14.51 6.04 0.60
C PRO A 165 15.13 5.90 -0.81
N ASN A 166 16.34 5.36 -0.88
CA ASN A 166 17.08 5.12 -2.13
C ASN A 166 16.76 3.76 -2.78
N THR A 167 15.92 2.92 -2.18
CA THR A 167 15.46 1.69 -2.81
C THR A 167 14.78 2.00 -4.14
N SER A 168 15.08 1.24 -5.20
CA SER A 168 14.42 1.44 -6.49
C SER A 168 12.93 1.03 -6.43
N ILE A 169 12.10 1.60 -7.30
CA ILE A 169 10.70 1.18 -7.41
C ILE A 169 10.61 -0.30 -7.78
N MET A 170 11.53 -0.80 -8.62
CA MET A 170 11.61 -2.20 -9.00
C MET A 170 11.82 -3.13 -7.80
N ASP A 171 12.73 -2.79 -6.89
CA ASP A 171 13.03 -3.56 -5.68
C ASP A 171 11.90 -3.41 -4.63
N CYS A 172 11.32 -2.22 -4.54
CA CYS A 172 10.13 -1.98 -3.73
C CYS A 172 8.95 -2.88 -4.18
N MET A 173 8.75 -2.99 -5.50
CA MET A 173 7.72 -3.88 -6.06
C MET A 173 8.01 -5.35 -5.75
N GLU A 174 9.26 -5.77 -5.66
CA GLU A 174 9.58 -7.14 -5.23
C GLU A 174 9.06 -7.43 -3.83
N THR A 175 9.28 -6.53 -2.88
CA THR A 175 8.78 -6.66 -1.51
C THR A 175 7.25 -6.69 -1.49
N PHE A 176 6.62 -5.78 -2.19
CA PHE A 176 5.16 -5.64 -2.21
C PHE A 176 4.45 -6.75 -2.99
N SER A 177 5.08 -7.33 -4.00
CA SER A 177 4.54 -8.48 -4.75
C SER A 177 4.55 -9.80 -3.95
N LYS A 178 5.23 -9.82 -2.80
CA LYS A 178 5.23 -10.96 -1.86
C LYS A 178 4.17 -10.82 -0.74
N GLY A 179 3.24 -9.87 -0.86
CA GLY A 179 2.14 -9.70 0.09
C GLY A 179 2.40 -8.69 1.20
N VAL A 180 3.51 -7.97 1.18
CA VAL A 180 3.73 -6.83 2.07
C VAL A 180 2.85 -5.66 1.59
N HIS A 181 1.97 -5.16 2.44
CA HIS A 181 1.02 -4.10 2.04
C HIS A 181 1.54 -2.69 2.33
N ARG A 182 2.40 -2.55 3.34
CA ARG A 182 2.90 -1.26 3.86
C ARG A 182 4.35 -1.37 4.29
N ALA A 183 5.08 -0.27 4.14
CA ALA A 183 6.44 -0.15 4.64
C ALA A 183 6.70 1.27 5.16
N LEU A 184 7.55 1.37 6.16
CA LEU A 184 8.03 2.64 6.71
C LEU A 184 9.26 3.09 5.93
N VAL A 185 9.30 4.38 5.60
CA VAL A 185 10.45 5.01 4.95
C VAL A 185 10.98 6.10 5.87
N PRO A 186 12.22 6.01 6.36
CA PRO A 186 12.79 7.00 7.27
C PRO A 186 12.96 8.36 6.59
N ILE A 187 12.77 9.44 7.38
CA ILE A 187 12.92 10.82 6.95
C ILE A 187 14.12 11.40 7.69
N GLY A 188 14.91 12.23 7.00
CA GLY A 188 15.97 13.04 7.63
C GLY A 188 17.33 12.39 7.74
N SER A 189 17.54 11.20 7.20
CA SER A 189 18.89 10.72 6.94
C SER A 189 19.45 11.38 5.67
N GLN A 190 19.76 12.68 5.72
CA GLN A 190 20.71 13.27 4.79
C GLN A 190 22.12 12.88 5.24
N THR A 191 22.44 11.62 5.18
CA THR A 191 23.81 11.20 5.04
C THR A 191 24.01 10.86 3.59
N ASP A 192 24.39 11.87 2.81
CA ASP A 192 25.29 11.64 1.70
C ASP A 192 26.47 10.83 2.25
N ASN A 193 26.62 9.64 1.77
CA ASN A 193 27.72 8.72 1.79
C ASN A 193 27.45 7.34 2.41
N SER A 194 27.19 6.39 1.51
CA SER A 194 27.93 5.13 1.44
C SER A 194 27.95 4.21 2.67
N LEU A 195 26.77 3.79 3.17
CA LEU A 195 26.69 2.45 3.74
C LEU A 195 25.48 1.74 3.13
N PRO A 196 25.67 0.66 2.36
CA PRO A 196 24.59 0.00 1.63
C PRO A 196 23.63 -0.80 2.49
N VAL A 197 23.85 -0.92 3.78
CA VAL A 197 22.98 -1.65 4.72
C VAL A 197 23.06 -0.98 6.09
N GLU A 198 22.42 0.17 6.25
CA GLU A 198 22.04 0.59 7.57
C GLU A 198 20.66 -0.03 7.85
N LEU A 199 20.62 -0.95 8.80
CA LEU A 199 19.39 -1.33 9.47
C LEU A 199 18.83 -0.07 10.13
N VAL A 200 17.96 0.65 9.42
CA VAL A 200 17.33 1.86 9.95
C VAL A 200 16.25 1.44 10.93
N GLU A 201 16.69 0.93 12.08
CA GLU A 201 15.80 0.51 13.17
C GLU A 201 15.19 1.72 13.89
N SER A 202 15.76 2.91 13.70
CA SER A 202 15.26 4.13 14.30
C SER A 202 15.56 5.38 13.49
N SER A 203 14.58 6.29 13.42
CA SER A 203 14.69 7.57 12.70
C SER A 203 13.92 8.66 13.46
N PRO A 204 14.27 9.96 13.28
CA PRO A 204 13.49 11.07 13.82
C PRO A 204 12.04 11.09 13.32
N GLY A 205 11.77 10.49 12.18
CA GLY A 205 10.44 10.37 11.62
C GLY A 205 10.37 9.38 10.48
N TYR A 206 9.16 8.98 10.15
CA TYR A 206 8.88 8.04 9.06
C TYR A 206 7.69 8.52 8.24
N LYS A 207 7.65 8.09 6.98
CA LYS A 207 6.47 8.09 6.12
C LYS A 207 6.05 6.65 5.87
N MET A 208 4.76 6.43 5.73
CA MET A 208 4.24 5.11 5.35
C MET A 208 4.01 5.08 3.84
N VAL A 209 4.63 4.14 3.16
CA VAL A 209 4.40 3.82 1.74
C VAL A 209 3.60 2.53 1.66
N THR A 210 2.61 2.51 0.78
CA THR A 210 1.70 1.39 0.59
C THR A 210 1.76 0.88 -0.85
N GLN A 211 1.23 -0.32 -1.10
CA GLN A 211 1.06 -0.82 -2.47
C GLN A 211 0.30 0.18 -3.35
N MET A 212 -0.75 0.84 -2.83
CA MET A 212 -1.53 1.82 -3.57
C MET A 212 -0.69 3.02 -4.05
N ASP A 213 0.33 3.43 -3.30
CA ASP A 213 1.21 4.53 -3.72
C ASP A 213 2.04 4.13 -4.93
N VAL A 214 2.54 2.89 -4.95
CA VAL A 214 3.25 2.36 -6.12
C VAL A 214 2.31 2.24 -7.31
N ILE A 215 1.10 1.72 -7.10
CA ILE A 215 0.08 1.59 -8.16
C ILE A 215 -0.25 2.97 -8.78
N ARG A 216 -0.45 4.01 -7.97
CA ARG A 216 -0.67 5.37 -8.47
C ARG A 216 0.53 5.89 -9.27
N PHE A 217 1.74 5.67 -8.79
CA PHE A 217 2.96 6.03 -9.51
C PHE A 217 3.04 5.33 -10.88
N LEU A 218 2.71 4.03 -10.95
CA LEU A 218 2.66 3.29 -12.22
C LEU A 218 1.58 3.82 -13.16
N GLN A 219 0.40 4.19 -12.63
CA GLN A 219 -0.70 4.77 -13.41
C GLN A 219 -0.32 6.14 -13.98
N GLU A 220 0.25 7.03 -13.17
CA GLU A 220 0.71 8.35 -13.59
C GLU A 220 1.78 8.27 -14.68
N SER A 221 2.58 7.21 -14.64
CA SER A 221 3.66 6.93 -15.57
C SER A 221 3.29 5.87 -16.64
N SER A 222 2.00 5.69 -16.91
CA SER A 222 1.49 4.62 -17.78
C SER A 222 2.05 4.61 -19.20
N HIS A 223 2.55 5.74 -19.69
CA HIS A 223 3.18 5.84 -21.01
C HIS A 223 4.53 5.11 -21.11
N GLU A 224 5.27 4.99 -19.99
CA GLU A 224 6.54 4.24 -19.95
C GLU A 224 6.33 2.72 -19.85
N LEU A 225 5.12 2.30 -19.43
CA LEU A 225 4.73 0.91 -19.21
C LEU A 225 3.63 0.46 -20.19
N LYS A 226 3.44 1.18 -21.28
CA LYS A 226 2.31 1.00 -22.20
C LYS A 226 2.12 -0.46 -22.64
N ASP A 227 3.18 -1.13 -23.03
CA ASP A 227 3.11 -2.49 -23.59
C ASP A 227 2.64 -3.50 -22.52
N ILE A 228 3.09 -3.33 -21.27
CA ILE A 228 2.67 -4.16 -20.15
C ILE A 228 1.21 -3.85 -19.79
N LEU A 229 0.89 -2.57 -19.62
CA LEU A 229 -0.41 -2.13 -19.14
C LEU A 229 -1.54 -2.35 -20.18
N SER A 230 -1.23 -2.44 -21.46
CA SER A 230 -2.21 -2.77 -22.52
C SER A 230 -2.54 -4.25 -22.62
N SER A 231 -1.76 -5.13 -22.01
CA SER A 231 -2.03 -6.57 -22.00
C SER A 231 -3.19 -6.91 -21.07
N SER A 232 -3.95 -7.96 -21.41
CA SER A 232 -5.06 -8.41 -20.56
C SER A 232 -4.55 -9.04 -19.25
N ILE A 233 -5.37 -8.96 -18.19
CA ILE A 233 -5.03 -9.56 -16.89
C ILE A 233 -4.89 -11.09 -17.01
N GLN A 234 -5.60 -11.72 -17.93
CA GLN A 234 -5.45 -13.14 -18.21
C GLN A 234 -4.10 -13.46 -18.89
N ALA A 235 -3.70 -12.67 -19.89
CA ALA A 235 -2.43 -12.87 -20.60
C ALA A 235 -1.20 -12.65 -19.70
N LEU A 236 -1.35 -11.82 -18.67
CA LEU A 236 -0.30 -11.53 -17.69
C LEU A 236 -0.29 -12.48 -16.48
N ASP A 237 -1.14 -13.49 -16.46
CA ASP A 237 -1.31 -14.40 -15.32
C ASP A 237 -1.53 -13.63 -13.99
N ALA A 238 -2.29 -12.53 -14.07
CA ALA A 238 -2.56 -11.67 -12.94
C ALA A 238 -3.78 -12.11 -12.11
N ILE A 239 -4.56 -13.08 -12.60
CA ILE A 239 -5.78 -13.56 -11.94
C ILE A 239 -5.40 -14.61 -10.91
N ASN A 240 -5.74 -14.34 -9.65
CA ASN A 240 -5.66 -15.34 -8.59
C ASN A 240 -6.99 -16.09 -8.51
N GLU A 241 -6.96 -17.37 -8.81
CA GLU A 241 -8.16 -18.22 -8.82
C GLU A 241 -8.53 -18.76 -7.42
N ASN A 242 -7.64 -18.64 -6.44
CA ASN A 242 -7.92 -19.04 -5.06
C ASN A 242 -8.78 -18.00 -4.37
N VAL A 243 -10.08 -18.09 -4.49
CA VAL A 243 -11.02 -17.11 -3.95
C VAL A 243 -11.92 -17.72 -2.90
N PHE A 244 -11.69 -17.30 -1.68
CA PHE A 244 -12.57 -17.59 -0.57
C PHE A 244 -13.79 -16.66 -0.63
N ALA A 245 -15.01 -17.19 -0.51
CA ALA A 245 -16.25 -16.42 -0.57
C ALA A 245 -17.14 -16.70 0.64
N VAL A 246 -18.05 -15.79 0.92
CA VAL A 246 -19.07 -15.93 1.96
C VAL A 246 -20.47 -15.79 1.35
N ALA A 247 -21.43 -16.57 1.85
CA ALA A 247 -22.82 -16.42 1.46
C ALA A 247 -23.41 -15.13 2.06
N LYS A 248 -24.37 -14.51 1.36
CA LYS A 248 -25.02 -13.26 1.79
C LYS A 248 -25.66 -13.32 3.18
N ASN A 249 -26.06 -14.50 3.62
CA ASN A 249 -26.72 -14.76 4.91
C ASN A 249 -25.73 -15.13 6.03
N THR A 250 -24.41 -15.17 5.76
CA THR A 250 -23.39 -15.44 6.78
C THR A 250 -23.33 -14.28 7.77
N LYS A 251 -23.19 -14.58 9.05
CA LYS A 251 -23.08 -13.56 10.10
C LYS A 251 -21.73 -12.85 10.05
N VAL A 252 -21.72 -11.56 10.39
CA VAL A 252 -20.53 -10.72 10.33
C VAL A 252 -19.40 -11.24 11.23
N ASP A 253 -19.71 -11.71 12.42
CA ASP A 253 -18.69 -12.27 13.35
C ASP A 253 -18.05 -13.55 12.79
N GLU A 254 -18.80 -14.40 12.10
CA GLU A 254 -18.25 -15.59 11.43
C GLU A 254 -17.36 -15.21 10.25
N VAL A 255 -17.74 -14.18 9.48
CA VAL A 255 -16.92 -13.66 8.38
C VAL A 255 -15.60 -13.09 8.92
N ILE A 256 -15.62 -12.32 10.01
CA ILE A 256 -14.41 -11.79 10.64
C ILE A 256 -13.46 -12.91 11.08
N LYS A 257 -13.98 -13.94 11.74
CA LYS A 257 -13.18 -15.11 12.17
C LYS A 257 -12.54 -15.81 10.98
N THR A 258 -13.30 -15.94 9.91
CA THR A 258 -12.83 -16.55 8.68
C THR A 258 -11.77 -15.72 7.97
N MET A 259 -11.99 -14.42 7.83
CA MET A 259 -11.02 -13.49 7.27
C MET A 259 -9.69 -13.57 8.03
N ARG A 260 -9.75 -13.66 9.36
CA ARG A 260 -8.56 -13.89 10.18
C ARG A 260 -7.86 -15.21 9.87
N ALA A 261 -8.61 -16.32 9.91
CA ALA A 261 -8.05 -17.65 9.70
C ALA A 261 -7.40 -17.81 8.31
N ALA A 262 -7.97 -17.16 7.29
CA ALA A 262 -7.46 -17.15 5.93
C ALA A 262 -6.51 -15.96 5.63
N SER A 263 -6.19 -15.12 6.63
CA SER A 263 -5.36 -13.91 6.47
C SER A 263 -5.87 -12.95 5.37
N LEU A 264 -7.20 -12.80 5.29
CA LEU A 264 -7.87 -11.98 4.29
C LEU A 264 -8.33 -10.65 4.88
N THR A 265 -8.26 -9.58 4.10
CA THR A 265 -8.75 -8.24 4.46
C THR A 265 -10.09 -7.89 3.80
N ALA A 266 -10.53 -8.70 2.84
CA ALA A 266 -11.85 -8.63 2.22
C ALA A 266 -12.20 -9.97 1.56
N VAL A 267 -13.52 -10.23 1.43
CA VAL A 267 -14.07 -11.41 0.78
C VAL A 267 -15.23 -11.02 -0.14
N PRO A 268 -15.45 -11.73 -1.27
CA PRO A 268 -16.66 -11.55 -2.07
C PRO A 268 -17.85 -12.17 -1.35
N VAL A 269 -18.96 -11.48 -1.39
CA VAL A 269 -20.26 -11.99 -0.94
C VAL A 269 -20.96 -12.56 -2.15
N VAL A 270 -21.41 -13.82 -2.05
CA VAL A 270 -22.03 -14.51 -3.17
C VAL A 270 -23.48 -14.88 -2.87
N ASP A 271 -24.26 -14.96 -3.94
CA ASP A 271 -25.64 -15.46 -3.88
C ASP A 271 -25.60 -16.99 -3.83
N ALA A 272 -25.61 -17.51 -2.61
CA ALA A 272 -25.65 -18.93 -2.34
C ALA A 272 -26.69 -19.20 -1.23
N ASP A 273 -27.40 -20.31 -1.35
CA ASP A 273 -28.31 -20.79 -0.32
C ASP A 273 -27.49 -21.43 0.81
N GLY A 274 -27.78 -21.01 2.04
CA GLY A 274 -27.09 -21.54 3.24
C GLY A 274 -26.26 -20.50 3.98
N VAL A 275 -25.63 -20.93 5.07
CA VAL A 275 -24.75 -20.14 5.95
C VAL A 275 -23.31 -20.65 5.77
N GLU A 276 -22.90 -21.04 4.57
CA GLU A 276 -21.63 -21.70 4.34
C GLU A 276 -20.54 -20.72 3.94
N LEU A 277 -19.38 -20.92 4.58
CA LEU A 277 -18.10 -20.38 4.19
C LEU A 277 -17.59 -21.22 3.03
N LEU A 278 -17.50 -20.62 1.85
CA LEU A 278 -17.08 -21.31 0.65
C LEU A 278 -15.57 -21.21 0.49
N GLN A 279 -14.85 -22.30 0.68
CA GLN A 279 -13.40 -22.35 0.45
C GLN A 279 -13.04 -22.09 -1.01
N ASP A 280 -13.94 -22.41 -1.94
CA ASP A 280 -13.84 -22.03 -3.35
C ASP A 280 -15.15 -21.30 -3.75
N GLY A 281 -15.05 -20.00 -3.96
CA GLY A 281 -16.19 -19.16 -4.39
C GLY A 281 -16.44 -19.14 -5.88
N ARG A 282 -15.60 -19.81 -6.69
CA ARG A 282 -15.75 -19.79 -8.16
C ARG A 282 -17.06 -20.39 -8.63
N GLY A 283 -17.57 -19.86 -9.73
CA GLY A 283 -18.85 -20.27 -10.31
C GLY A 283 -20.08 -19.78 -9.52
N LYS A 284 -19.91 -19.00 -8.44
CA LYS A 284 -21.01 -18.37 -7.71
C LYS A 284 -21.18 -16.92 -8.17
N ARG A 285 -22.42 -16.43 -8.18
CA ARG A 285 -22.72 -15.05 -8.52
C ARG A 285 -22.27 -14.10 -7.40
N VAL A 286 -21.38 -13.16 -7.72
CA VAL A 286 -20.96 -12.14 -6.79
C VAL A 286 -22.02 -11.06 -6.68
N VAL A 287 -22.43 -10.73 -5.46
CA VAL A 287 -23.45 -9.71 -5.19
C VAL A 287 -22.90 -8.49 -4.46
N GLU A 288 -21.86 -8.68 -3.63
CA GLU A 288 -21.28 -7.62 -2.82
C GLU A 288 -19.82 -7.92 -2.45
N THR A 289 -19.16 -6.97 -1.79
CA THR A 289 -17.85 -7.14 -1.13
C THR A 289 -18.00 -6.85 0.35
N PHE A 290 -17.45 -7.70 1.20
CA PHE A 290 -17.26 -7.42 2.62
C PHE A 290 -15.77 -7.24 2.93
N SER A 291 -15.42 -6.15 3.62
CA SER A 291 -14.00 -5.80 3.88
C SER A 291 -13.80 -5.19 5.27
N ALA A 292 -12.57 -5.20 5.75
CA ALA A 292 -12.20 -4.54 7.00
C ALA A 292 -12.51 -3.02 7.00
N SER A 293 -12.56 -2.37 5.82
CA SER A 293 -12.95 -0.97 5.70
C SER A 293 -14.43 -0.73 5.97
N ASP A 294 -15.33 -1.68 5.68
CA ASP A 294 -16.74 -1.55 6.02
C ASP A 294 -16.96 -1.45 7.51
N LEU A 295 -16.13 -2.18 8.26
CA LEU A 295 -16.17 -2.22 9.71
C LEU A 295 -15.56 -0.95 10.34
N ARG A 296 -14.55 -0.34 9.71
CA ARG A 296 -14.02 0.97 10.12
C ARG A 296 -15.10 2.04 10.10
N ASP A 297 -16.01 1.95 9.14
CA ASP A 297 -17.07 2.94 8.94
C ASP A 297 -18.27 2.71 9.86
N CYS A 298 -18.26 1.63 10.65
CA CYS A 298 -19.27 1.35 11.67
C CYS A 298 -18.94 2.09 12.98
N PRO A 299 -19.86 2.86 13.57
CA PRO A 299 -19.65 3.47 14.88
C PRO A 299 -19.41 2.41 15.96
N MET A 300 -18.39 2.59 16.77
CA MET A 300 -18.02 1.62 17.81
C MET A 300 -19.19 1.29 18.75
N ALA A 301 -20.01 2.27 19.10
CA ALA A 301 -21.19 2.07 19.95
C ALA A 301 -22.25 1.13 19.36
N GLN A 302 -22.29 1.00 18.03
CA GLN A 302 -23.26 0.15 17.32
C GLN A 302 -22.64 -1.19 16.89
N LEU A 303 -21.31 -1.29 16.89
CA LEU A 303 -20.59 -2.45 16.37
C LEU A 303 -21.05 -3.74 17.04
N GLN A 304 -21.20 -3.76 18.37
CA GLN A 304 -21.61 -4.94 19.13
C GLN A 304 -22.94 -5.51 18.62
N SER A 305 -23.95 -4.65 18.45
CA SER A 305 -25.26 -5.07 17.99
C SER A 305 -25.28 -5.48 16.51
N TRP A 306 -24.29 -5.06 15.72
CA TRP A 306 -24.23 -5.33 14.29
C TRP A 306 -23.40 -6.57 13.95
N LEU A 307 -22.57 -7.08 14.86
CA LEU A 307 -21.77 -8.30 14.64
C LEU A 307 -22.63 -9.56 14.47
N GLY A 308 -23.79 -9.62 15.09
CA GLY A 308 -24.74 -10.71 14.96
C GLY A 308 -25.62 -10.67 13.70
N LEU A 309 -25.57 -9.59 12.93
CA LEU A 309 -26.33 -9.43 11.68
C LEU A 309 -25.72 -10.26 10.56
N THR A 310 -26.50 -10.55 9.54
CA THR A 310 -25.95 -11.06 8.27
C THR A 310 -25.13 -9.98 7.57
N VAL A 311 -24.25 -10.39 6.68
CA VAL A 311 -23.43 -9.45 5.87
C VAL A 311 -24.33 -8.46 5.11
N THR A 312 -25.43 -8.93 4.54
CA THR A 312 -26.37 -8.08 3.80
C THR A 312 -27.00 -7.02 4.70
N GLU A 313 -27.57 -7.42 5.84
CA GLU A 313 -28.19 -6.50 6.81
C GLU A 313 -27.17 -5.47 7.34
N PHE A 314 -25.94 -5.92 7.62
CA PHE A 314 -24.86 -5.05 8.06
C PHE A 314 -24.54 -3.99 7.01
N LYS A 315 -24.37 -4.38 5.75
CA LYS A 315 -24.07 -3.47 4.64
C LYS A 315 -25.18 -2.45 4.41
N GLU A 316 -26.44 -2.86 4.51
CA GLU A 316 -27.59 -1.96 4.44
C GLU A 316 -27.56 -0.91 5.55
N LYS A 317 -27.25 -1.32 6.79
CA LYS A 317 -27.14 -0.38 7.94
C LYS A 317 -25.98 0.60 7.78
N VAL A 318 -24.81 0.13 7.35
CA VAL A 318 -23.65 1.00 7.07
C VAL A 318 -23.98 1.98 5.94
N GLY A 319 -24.61 1.52 4.89
CA GLY A 319 -25.06 2.36 3.77
C GLY A 319 -26.06 3.45 4.20
N ALA A 320 -27.07 3.07 4.99
CA ALA A 320 -28.06 4.00 5.53
C ALA A 320 -27.41 5.06 6.44
N LEU A 321 -26.47 4.65 7.29
CA LEU A 321 -25.74 5.59 8.16
C LEU A 321 -24.92 6.59 7.34
N LYS A 322 -24.22 6.15 6.31
CA LYS A 322 -23.44 7.04 5.43
C LYS A 322 -24.34 8.04 4.71
N ALA A 323 -25.50 7.60 4.25
CA ALA A 323 -26.48 8.47 3.60
C ALA A 323 -26.99 9.59 4.53
N THR A 324 -27.12 9.32 5.84
CA THR A 324 -27.55 10.33 6.83
C THR A 324 -26.46 11.32 7.20
N LEU A 325 -25.18 10.96 7.03
CA LEU A 325 -24.02 11.81 7.36
C LEU A 325 -23.60 12.73 6.21
N THR A 326 -24.10 12.53 5.00
CA THR A 326 -23.86 13.44 3.85
C THR A 326 -24.84 14.60 3.91
N PRO A 327 -24.40 15.87 4.15
CA PRO A 327 -25.31 17.00 4.16
C PRO A 327 -25.86 17.25 2.75
N GLU A 328 -27.17 17.40 2.63
CA GLU A 328 -27.78 17.94 1.42
C GLU A 328 -27.22 19.35 1.15
N GLY A 329 -26.40 19.52 0.11
CA GLY A 329 -25.97 20.83 -0.40
C GLY A 329 -24.58 21.31 0.01
N GLY A 330 -23.73 20.52 0.65
CA GLY A 330 -22.33 20.87 0.93
C GLY A 330 -21.40 20.43 -0.20
N THR A 331 -20.48 21.32 -0.63
CA THR A 331 -19.32 20.96 -1.44
C THR A 331 -18.70 19.69 -0.91
N ALA A 332 -18.74 18.64 -1.71
CA ALA A 332 -18.17 17.35 -1.39
C ALA A 332 -16.73 17.55 -0.89
N ILE A 333 -16.52 17.32 0.40
CA ILE A 333 -15.18 17.01 0.90
C ILE A 333 -14.85 15.70 0.19
N SER A 334 -13.91 15.77 -0.73
CA SER A 334 -13.57 14.73 -1.71
C SER A 334 -13.13 13.39 -1.14
N ASP A 335 -13.22 13.20 0.17
CA ASP A 335 -12.78 12.00 0.89
C ASP A 335 -13.88 11.25 1.67
N VAL A 336 -15.16 11.63 1.53
CA VAL A 336 -16.26 10.79 2.03
C VAL A 336 -16.44 9.64 1.05
N GLN A 337 -15.66 8.61 1.26
CA GLN A 337 -15.73 7.37 0.48
C GLN A 337 -17.15 6.81 0.55
N GLN A 338 -17.83 6.81 -0.58
CA GLN A 338 -19.03 5.99 -0.77
C GLN A 338 -18.71 4.55 -0.35
N SER A 339 -19.68 3.83 0.20
CA SER A 339 -19.52 2.39 0.48
C SER A 339 -18.89 1.72 -0.73
N PRO A 340 -17.86 0.87 -0.57
CA PRO A 340 -17.19 0.28 -1.71
C PRO A 340 -18.22 -0.46 -2.55
N LYS A 341 -18.52 0.11 -3.72
CA LYS A 341 -19.35 -0.51 -4.73
C LYS A 341 -18.68 -1.82 -5.13
N LEU A 342 -19.46 -2.83 -5.45
CA LEU A 342 -18.92 -4.06 -6.04
C LEU A 342 -18.14 -3.69 -7.31
N ILE A 343 -16.83 -3.89 -7.28
CA ILE A 343 -15.93 -3.62 -8.41
C ILE A 343 -15.54 -4.95 -9.04
N THR A 344 -15.94 -5.13 -10.28
CA THR A 344 -15.69 -6.34 -11.05
C THR A 344 -14.95 -6.04 -12.34
N SER A 345 -14.25 -7.02 -12.87
CA SER A 345 -13.52 -6.98 -14.14
C SER A 345 -13.73 -8.29 -14.89
N PHE A 346 -13.47 -8.28 -16.19
CA PHE A 346 -13.44 -9.47 -17.01
C PHE A 346 -11.99 -9.90 -17.28
N PRO A 347 -11.73 -11.18 -17.57
CA PRO A 347 -10.38 -11.67 -17.88
C PRO A 347 -9.70 -10.93 -19.04
N GLU A 348 -10.49 -10.43 -19.99
CA GLU A 348 -10.02 -9.72 -21.17
C GLU A 348 -9.67 -8.25 -20.91
N ASN A 349 -10.10 -7.67 -19.76
CA ASN A 349 -9.74 -6.30 -19.42
C ASN A 349 -8.22 -6.14 -19.35
N SER A 350 -7.73 -5.00 -19.81
CA SER A 350 -6.32 -4.65 -19.74
C SER A 350 -5.89 -4.40 -18.29
N LEU A 351 -4.61 -4.62 -17.99
CA LEU A 351 -4.06 -4.29 -16.69
C LEU A 351 -4.19 -2.80 -16.36
N LYS A 352 -4.18 -1.94 -17.40
CA LYS A 352 -4.44 -0.50 -17.27
C LYS A 352 -5.83 -0.23 -16.71
N GLU A 353 -6.88 -0.82 -17.32
CA GLU A 353 -8.26 -0.65 -16.85
C GLU A 353 -8.43 -1.12 -15.40
N VAL A 354 -7.85 -2.27 -15.05
CA VAL A 354 -7.90 -2.79 -13.68
C VAL A 354 -7.15 -1.87 -12.70
N THR A 355 -5.99 -1.34 -13.11
CA THR A 355 -5.25 -0.36 -12.32
C THR A 355 -6.06 0.93 -12.10
N GLU A 356 -6.74 1.42 -13.13
CA GLU A 356 -7.64 2.57 -13.02
C GLU A 356 -8.81 2.29 -12.07
N MET A 357 -9.43 1.10 -12.17
CA MET A 357 -10.51 0.69 -11.26
C MET A 357 -10.09 0.71 -9.80
N VAL A 358 -8.92 0.17 -9.44
CA VAL A 358 -8.47 0.14 -8.04
C VAL A 358 -8.11 1.53 -7.52
N VAL A 359 -7.53 2.40 -8.36
CA VAL A 359 -7.15 3.76 -7.96
C VAL A 359 -8.38 4.66 -7.80
N VAL A 360 -9.29 4.67 -8.78
CA VAL A 360 -10.48 5.54 -8.76
C VAL A 360 -11.45 5.16 -7.66
N ASN A 361 -11.64 3.85 -7.42
CA ASN A 361 -12.57 3.36 -6.40
C ASN A 361 -11.91 3.15 -5.03
N HIS A 362 -10.62 3.44 -4.87
CA HIS A 362 -9.86 3.25 -3.63
C HIS A 362 -10.00 1.83 -3.04
N VAL A 363 -10.04 0.80 -3.91
CA VAL A 363 -10.14 -0.61 -3.50
C VAL A 363 -8.80 -1.31 -3.64
N HIS A 364 -8.58 -2.35 -2.84
CA HIS A 364 -7.33 -3.12 -2.86
C HIS A 364 -7.39 -4.37 -3.73
N ARG A 365 -8.54 -4.66 -4.34
CA ARG A 365 -8.78 -5.79 -5.24
C ARG A 365 -9.98 -5.56 -6.12
N VAL A 366 -10.03 -6.28 -7.24
CA VAL A 366 -11.14 -6.35 -8.17
C VAL A 366 -11.52 -7.82 -8.33
N TRP A 367 -12.82 -8.12 -8.28
CA TRP A 367 -13.31 -9.48 -8.52
C TRP A 367 -13.39 -9.73 -10.01
N VAL A 368 -12.80 -10.85 -10.45
CA VAL A 368 -12.87 -11.24 -11.84
C VAL A 368 -14.08 -12.14 -12.02
N VAL A 369 -14.94 -11.77 -12.97
CA VAL A 369 -16.21 -12.46 -13.23
C VAL A 369 -16.38 -12.76 -14.72
N ASP A 370 -17.22 -13.73 -15.02
CA ASP A 370 -17.67 -13.98 -16.38
C ASP A 370 -18.84 -13.07 -16.78
N ARG A 371 -19.37 -13.27 -17.99
CA ARG A 371 -20.49 -12.50 -18.55
C ARG A 371 -21.81 -12.72 -17.77
N GLN A 372 -21.92 -13.76 -16.97
CA GLN A 372 -23.04 -14.08 -16.09
C GLN A 372 -22.85 -13.58 -14.65
N SER A 373 -21.77 -12.82 -14.40
CA SER A 373 -21.34 -12.36 -13.07
C SER A 373 -20.98 -13.50 -12.12
N LEU A 374 -20.55 -14.63 -12.65
CA LEU A 374 -20.02 -15.73 -11.86
C LEU A 374 -18.54 -15.49 -11.57
N LEU A 375 -18.13 -15.70 -10.33
CA LEU A 375 -16.77 -15.48 -9.86
C LEU A 375 -15.79 -16.44 -10.54
N LEU A 376 -14.74 -15.89 -11.13
CA LEU A 376 -13.63 -16.63 -11.73
C LEU A 376 -12.36 -16.53 -10.87
N GLY A 377 -12.15 -15.37 -10.22
CA GLY A 377 -10.95 -15.10 -9.47
C GLY A 377 -10.94 -13.68 -8.91
N LEU A 378 -9.77 -13.21 -8.56
CA LEU A 378 -9.54 -11.83 -8.15
C LEU A 378 -8.21 -11.31 -8.70
N VAL A 379 -8.09 -9.99 -8.79
CA VAL A 379 -6.81 -9.29 -9.00
C VAL A 379 -6.62 -8.32 -7.85
N SER A 380 -5.61 -8.55 -7.02
CA SER A 380 -5.23 -7.67 -5.90
C SER A 380 -4.13 -6.70 -6.31
N LEU A 381 -3.84 -5.69 -5.47
CA LEU A 381 -2.68 -4.82 -5.67
C LEU A 381 -1.37 -5.61 -5.72
N THR A 382 -1.26 -6.68 -4.94
CA THR A 382 -0.13 -7.61 -4.96
C THR A 382 0.04 -8.24 -6.35
N ASP A 383 -1.06 -8.70 -6.96
CA ASP A 383 -1.04 -9.34 -8.28
C ASP A 383 -0.70 -8.35 -9.39
N ILE A 384 -1.22 -7.12 -9.31
CA ILE A 384 -0.86 -6.04 -10.26
C ILE A 384 0.64 -5.76 -10.20
N LEU A 385 1.19 -5.58 -8.99
CA LEU A 385 2.62 -5.28 -8.82
C LEU A 385 3.49 -6.44 -9.28
N ARG A 386 3.08 -7.69 -9.02
CA ARG A 386 3.76 -8.90 -9.50
C ARG A 386 3.76 -8.93 -11.03
N ALA A 387 2.60 -8.78 -11.65
CA ALA A 387 2.45 -8.83 -13.11
C ALA A 387 3.29 -7.76 -13.83
N VAL A 388 3.29 -6.51 -13.34
CA VAL A 388 4.12 -5.44 -13.91
C VAL A 388 5.61 -5.75 -13.75
N ARG A 389 6.03 -6.19 -12.56
CA ARG A 389 7.44 -6.50 -12.28
C ARG A 389 7.96 -7.65 -13.13
N GLU A 390 7.24 -8.76 -13.20
CA GLU A 390 7.63 -9.95 -13.97
C GLU A 390 7.68 -9.66 -15.47
N SER A 391 6.68 -8.93 -15.98
CA SER A 391 6.67 -8.52 -17.39
C SER A 391 7.82 -7.59 -17.73
N ALA A 392 8.16 -6.62 -16.87
CA ALA A 392 9.29 -5.73 -17.07
C ALA A 392 10.63 -6.49 -17.09
N LEU A 393 10.80 -7.47 -16.19
CA LEU A 393 12.00 -8.33 -16.16
C LEU A 393 12.10 -9.20 -17.41
N LYS A 394 10.99 -9.79 -17.86
CA LYS A 394 10.96 -10.61 -19.07
C LYS A 394 11.35 -9.80 -20.30
N MET A 395 10.79 -8.61 -20.47
CA MET A 395 11.14 -7.72 -21.60
C MET A 395 12.63 -7.33 -21.61
N ASP A 396 13.22 -7.13 -20.43
CA ASP A 396 14.65 -6.81 -20.28
C ASP A 396 15.53 -8.01 -20.71
N GLN A 397 15.15 -9.23 -20.32
CA GLN A 397 15.83 -10.46 -20.73
C GLN A 397 15.74 -10.70 -22.24
N ASP A 398 14.57 -10.52 -22.83
CA ASP A 398 14.36 -10.68 -24.27
C ASP A 398 15.22 -9.70 -25.08
N MET A 399 15.33 -8.45 -24.62
CA MET A 399 16.19 -7.43 -25.25
C MET A 399 17.68 -7.77 -25.15
N GLN A 400 18.13 -8.30 -24.01
CA GLN A 400 19.53 -8.72 -23.84
C GLN A 400 19.88 -9.96 -24.68
N GLY A 401 18.92 -10.89 -24.84
CA GLY A 401 19.07 -12.06 -25.71
C GLY A 401 19.23 -11.71 -27.20
N ILE A 402 18.55 -10.65 -27.66
CA ILE A 402 18.67 -10.19 -29.06
C ILE A 402 20.01 -9.50 -29.32
N VAL A 403 20.57 -8.79 -28.32
CA VAL A 403 21.86 -8.09 -28.46
C VAL A 403 23.05 -9.06 -28.42
N SER A 404 22.85 -10.27 -27.91
CA SER A 404 23.89 -11.30 -27.76
C SER A 404 23.98 -12.27 -28.93
N GLN A 405 23.09 -12.18 -29.92
CA GLN A 405 23.12 -12.87 -31.21
C GLN A 405 23.64 -11.94 -32.33
#